data_93948a7c4be0a51e698ed4cd5e686b0d
#
_entry.id   93948a7c4be0a51e698ed4cd5e686b0d
#
_cell.length_a   1.000
_cell.length_b   1.000
_cell.length_c   1.000
_cell.angle_alpha   90.00
_cell.angle_beta   90.00
_cell.angle_gamma   90.00
#
_symmetry.space_group_name_H-M   'P 1'
#
loop_
_entity.id
_entity.type
_entity.pdbx_description
1 polymer ?
#
loop_
_entity_poly.entity_id
_entity_poly.type
_entity_poly.pdbx_seq_one_letter_code
_entity_poly.pdbx_strand_id
1 'polypeptide(L)'
;MKFGVLMKELLKGGGKLFLKTIVINLMCFFIVLSFSVITTMLFKGAVGSKLSNSGMACFLIVSQIFAFCFTCGFIYPELWHIGTKDSNLLKFKHKSEDKFKGFKIGAVAIVPNYLFLVFLAIARVGLFPKFPMALYKLLNSSVYSLIHVIVGSAVAVSELSAWRLALLFILPLIVPAIAGVSYILGYKNISLSEKFIYKKN
;
A
#
# COMPACT_ATOMS: atom_id res chain seq x y z
N MET A 1 -20.19 13.43 20.29
CA MET A 1 -19.27 12.33 20.66
C MET A 1 -18.03 12.95 21.26
N LYS A 2 -17.54 12.51 22.42
CA LYS A 2 -16.35 13.11 23.05
C LYS A 2 -15.13 12.85 22.16
N PHE A 3 -14.33 13.88 21.85
CA PHE A 3 -13.13 13.83 21.00
C PHE A 3 -12.21 12.64 21.32
N GLY A 4 -12.04 12.31 22.61
CA GLY A 4 -11.21 11.19 23.04
C GLY A 4 -11.70 9.80 22.57
N VAL A 5 -13.02 9.60 22.47
CA VAL A 5 -13.58 8.33 21.97
C VAL A 5 -13.31 8.16 20.47
N LEU A 6 -13.47 9.24 19.70
CA LEU A 6 -13.15 9.22 18.26
C LEU A 6 -11.67 8.93 18.01
N MET A 7 -10.79 9.61 18.75
CA MET A 7 -9.34 9.40 18.63
C MET A 7 -8.97 7.94 18.96
N LYS A 8 -9.54 7.36 20.01
CA LYS A 8 -9.30 5.95 20.39
C LYS A 8 -9.75 4.98 19.28
N GLU A 9 -10.92 5.23 18.66
CA GLU A 9 -11.38 4.42 17.52
C GLU A 9 -10.45 4.52 16.31
N LEU A 10 -9.98 5.72 15.97
CA LEU A 10 -9.05 5.95 14.86
C LEU A 10 -7.71 5.28 15.09
N LEU A 11 -7.15 5.40 16.29
CA LEU A 11 -5.87 4.76 16.64
C LEU A 11 -5.99 3.24 16.62
N LYS A 12 -7.08 2.68 17.17
CA LYS A 12 -7.33 1.22 17.12
C LYS A 12 -7.50 0.72 15.68
N GLY A 13 -8.31 1.43 14.87
CA GLY A 13 -8.51 1.08 13.47
C GLY A 13 -7.24 1.22 12.63
N GLY A 14 -6.50 2.32 12.80
CA GLY A 14 -5.24 2.58 12.12
C GLY A 14 -4.15 1.58 12.50
N GLY A 15 -4.02 1.27 13.80
CA GLY A 15 -3.06 0.26 14.27
C GLY A 15 -3.36 -1.14 13.71
N LYS A 16 -4.64 -1.54 13.67
CA LYS A 16 -5.05 -2.81 13.05
C LYS A 16 -4.75 -2.82 11.55
N LEU A 17 -5.04 -1.74 10.84
CA LEU A 17 -4.75 -1.60 9.41
C LEU A 17 -3.24 -1.61 9.15
N PHE A 18 -2.43 -0.96 10.00
CA PHE A 18 -0.98 -1.00 9.91
C PHE A 18 -0.42 -2.41 10.02
N LEU A 19 -0.84 -3.20 11.03
CA LEU A 19 -0.41 -4.60 11.17
C LEU A 19 -0.81 -5.42 9.94
N LYS A 20 -2.01 -5.20 9.40
CA LYS A 20 -2.46 -5.82 8.16
C LYS A 20 -1.58 -5.44 6.98
N THR A 21 -1.19 -4.18 6.87
CA THR A 21 -0.30 -3.70 5.80
C THR A 21 1.07 -4.38 5.86
N ILE A 22 1.60 -4.66 7.06
CA ILE A 22 2.84 -5.45 7.21
C ILE A 22 2.66 -6.85 6.62
N VAL A 23 1.56 -7.54 6.96
CA VAL A 23 1.26 -8.88 6.42
C VAL A 23 1.10 -8.84 4.91
N ILE A 24 0.37 -7.84 4.39
CA ILE A 24 0.21 -7.63 2.95
C ILE A 24 1.57 -7.45 2.26
N ASN A 25 2.45 -6.60 2.81
CA ASN A 25 3.78 -6.38 2.25
C ASN A 25 4.62 -7.66 2.26
N LEU A 26 4.54 -8.46 3.33
CA LEU A 26 5.23 -9.75 3.37
C LEU A 26 4.71 -10.70 2.28
N MET A 27 3.40 -10.80 2.10
CA MET A 27 2.81 -11.63 1.03
C MET A 27 3.16 -11.10 -0.37
N CYS A 28 3.10 -9.78 -0.57
CA CYS A 28 3.52 -9.14 -1.83
C CYS A 28 5.00 -9.39 -2.14
N PHE A 29 5.86 -9.46 -1.12
CA PHE A 29 7.26 -9.82 -1.30
C PHE A 29 7.41 -11.22 -1.94
N PHE A 30 6.68 -12.21 -1.44
CA PHE A 30 6.70 -13.55 -2.05
C PHE A 30 6.12 -13.54 -3.47
N ILE A 31 5.08 -12.74 -3.74
CA ILE A 31 4.55 -12.58 -5.10
C ILE A 31 5.63 -12.00 -6.02
N VAL A 32 6.31 -10.92 -5.63
CA VAL A 32 7.38 -10.29 -6.40
C VAL A 32 8.53 -11.27 -6.65
N LEU A 33 8.94 -12.05 -5.64
CA LEU A 33 9.96 -13.08 -5.81
C LEU A 33 9.55 -14.14 -6.82
N SER A 34 8.33 -14.66 -6.72
CA SER A 34 7.81 -15.68 -7.64
C SER A 34 7.79 -15.17 -9.09
N PHE A 35 7.29 -13.97 -9.31
CA PHE A 35 7.30 -13.34 -10.64
C PHE A 35 8.72 -13.09 -11.14
N SER A 36 9.66 -12.71 -10.27
CA SER A 36 11.07 -12.53 -10.64
C SER A 36 11.69 -13.84 -11.15
N VAL A 37 11.43 -14.95 -10.46
CA VAL A 37 11.91 -16.28 -10.90
C VAL A 37 11.30 -16.68 -12.23
N ILE A 38 9.96 -16.58 -12.37
CA ILE A 38 9.24 -16.95 -13.61
C ILE A 38 9.75 -16.11 -14.78
N THR A 39 9.86 -14.79 -14.61
CA THR A 39 10.32 -13.89 -15.67
C THR A 39 11.75 -14.19 -16.06
N THR A 40 12.61 -14.48 -15.07
CA THR A 40 13.99 -14.87 -15.34
C THR A 40 14.05 -16.17 -16.15
N MET A 41 13.21 -17.16 -15.85
CA MET A 41 13.15 -18.41 -16.61
C MET A 41 12.68 -18.19 -18.05
N LEU A 42 11.65 -17.36 -18.24
CA LEU A 42 11.07 -17.11 -19.57
C LEU A 42 11.98 -16.27 -20.48
N PHE A 43 12.69 -15.30 -19.94
CA PHE A 43 13.46 -14.32 -20.74
C PHE A 43 14.98 -14.53 -20.71
N LYS A 44 15.49 -15.52 -19.95
CA LYS A 44 16.93 -15.90 -19.97
C LYS A 44 17.34 -16.74 -21.20
N GLY A 45 16.42 -17.14 -22.01
CA GLY A 45 16.64 -18.19 -23.03
C GLY A 45 17.48 -17.79 -24.22
N ALA A 46 17.96 -16.57 -24.39
CA ALA A 46 18.69 -16.18 -25.60
C ALA A 46 20.04 -15.47 -25.41
N VAL A 47 20.26 -14.67 -24.38
CA VAL A 47 21.51 -13.89 -24.26
C VAL A 47 21.87 -13.66 -22.79
N GLY A 48 22.85 -14.37 -22.27
CA GLY A 48 23.59 -14.05 -21.05
C GLY A 48 22.81 -13.47 -19.86
N SER A 49 23.29 -13.59 -18.69
CA SER A 49 22.75 -13.37 -17.35
C SER A 49 21.90 -12.09 -17.02
N LYS A 50 21.54 -11.26 -17.96
CA LYS A 50 20.69 -10.07 -17.75
C LYS A 50 19.34 -10.23 -18.42
N LEU A 51 18.28 -9.94 -17.66
CA LEU A 51 16.92 -9.85 -18.17
C LEU A 51 16.85 -8.82 -19.30
N SER A 52 16.18 -9.14 -20.41
CA SER A 52 15.98 -8.15 -21.46
C SER A 52 15.16 -6.96 -20.94
N ASN A 53 15.30 -5.76 -21.52
CA ASN A 53 14.53 -4.60 -21.13
C ASN A 53 13.02 -4.86 -21.17
N SER A 54 12.54 -5.63 -22.17
CA SER A 54 11.15 -6.04 -22.29
C SER A 54 10.72 -6.99 -21.17
N GLY A 55 11.57 -7.94 -20.80
CA GLY A 55 11.32 -8.85 -19.68
C GLY A 55 11.23 -8.11 -18.35
N MET A 56 12.10 -7.13 -18.11
CA MET A 56 12.04 -6.30 -16.91
C MET A 56 10.76 -5.45 -16.87
N ALA A 57 10.36 -4.83 -17.97
CA ALA A 57 9.13 -4.06 -18.04
C ALA A 57 7.90 -4.94 -17.78
N CYS A 58 7.83 -6.12 -18.40
CA CYS A 58 6.76 -7.09 -18.17
C CYS A 58 6.69 -7.50 -16.69
N PHE A 59 7.82 -7.85 -16.09
CA PHE A 59 7.92 -8.19 -14.67
C PHE A 59 7.37 -7.08 -13.77
N LEU A 60 7.80 -5.83 -13.99
CA LEU A 60 7.39 -4.69 -13.16
C LEU A 60 5.89 -4.41 -13.27
N ILE A 61 5.32 -4.48 -14.47
CA ILE A 61 3.90 -4.21 -14.70
C ILE A 61 3.05 -5.34 -14.09
N VAL A 62 3.33 -6.59 -14.42
CA VAL A 62 2.52 -7.73 -13.99
C VAL A 62 2.58 -7.88 -12.45
N SER A 63 3.77 -7.85 -11.87
CA SER A 63 3.92 -7.96 -10.42
C SER A 63 3.22 -6.82 -9.68
N GLN A 64 3.24 -5.58 -10.22
CA GLN A 64 2.55 -4.45 -9.61
C GLN A 64 1.03 -4.59 -9.66
N ILE A 65 0.47 -5.06 -10.78
CA ILE A 65 -0.98 -5.31 -10.91
C ILE A 65 -1.42 -6.34 -9.87
N PHE A 66 -0.72 -7.47 -9.76
CA PHE A 66 -1.03 -8.49 -8.76
C PHE A 66 -0.91 -7.98 -7.33
N ALA A 67 0.18 -7.29 -6.99
CA ALA A 67 0.37 -6.70 -5.67
C ALA A 67 -0.72 -5.67 -5.32
N PHE A 68 -1.15 -4.86 -6.30
CA PHE A 68 -2.22 -3.89 -6.11
C PHE A 68 -3.58 -4.56 -5.91
N CYS A 69 -3.94 -5.54 -6.74
CA CYS A 69 -5.17 -6.32 -6.59
C CYS A 69 -5.22 -7.03 -5.23
N PHE A 70 -4.09 -7.62 -4.82
CA PHE A 70 -3.96 -8.28 -3.53
C PHE A 70 -4.16 -7.28 -2.37
N THR A 71 -3.50 -6.13 -2.43
CA THR A 71 -3.63 -5.06 -1.44
C THR A 71 -5.08 -4.57 -1.32
N CYS A 72 -5.73 -4.32 -2.45
CA CYS A 72 -7.15 -3.95 -2.50
C CYS A 72 -8.03 -5.04 -1.89
N GLY A 73 -7.80 -6.30 -2.26
CA GLY A 73 -8.57 -7.45 -1.78
C GLY A 73 -8.53 -7.62 -0.27
N PHE A 74 -7.41 -7.25 0.37
CA PHE A 74 -7.27 -7.34 1.83
C PHE A 74 -7.77 -6.11 2.59
N ILE A 75 -7.60 -4.90 2.05
CA ILE A 75 -8.03 -3.66 2.71
C ILE A 75 -9.52 -3.41 2.51
N TYR A 76 -10.04 -3.67 1.30
CA TYR A 76 -11.42 -3.37 0.93
C TYR A 76 -12.46 -3.99 1.86
N PRO A 77 -12.49 -5.31 2.15
CA PRO A 77 -13.57 -5.91 2.94
C PRO A 77 -13.63 -5.31 4.34
N GLU A 78 -12.49 -5.06 4.97
CA GLU A 78 -12.45 -4.54 6.34
C GLU A 78 -13.00 -3.13 6.44
N LEU A 79 -12.54 -2.23 5.58
CA LEU A 79 -13.00 -0.85 5.60
C LEU A 79 -14.45 -0.72 5.09
N TRP A 80 -14.84 -1.57 4.15
CA TRP A 80 -16.23 -1.69 3.70
C TRP A 80 -17.16 -2.08 4.86
N HIS A 81 -16.81 -3.10 5.64
CA HIS A 81 -17.60 -3.50 6.81
C HIS A 81 -17.67 -2.40 7.88
N ILE A 82 -16.58 -1.66 8.11
CA ILE A 82 -16.60 -0.51 9.04
C ILE A 82 -17.56 0.56 8.51
N GLY A 83 -17.52 0.85 7.22
CA GLY A 83 -18.41 1.81 6.57
C GLY A 83 -19.88 1.43 6.68
N THR A 84 -20.22 0.18 6.36
CA THR A 84 -21.59 -0.37 6.49
C THR A 84 -22.10 -0.30 7.92
N LYS A 85 -21.26 -0.69 8.89
CA LYS A 85 -21.60 -0.61 10.33
C LYS A 85 -21.86 0.84 10.74
N ASP A 86 -21.02 1.78 10.35
CA ASP A 86 -21.19 3.19 10.69
C ASP A 86 -22.45 3.78 10.02
N SER A 87 -22.77 3.39 8.78
CA SER A 87 -24.01 3.77 8.09
C SER A 87 -25.26 3.28 8.85
N ASN A 88 -25.25 2.05 9.33
CA ASN A 88 -26.36 1.50 10.11
C ASN A 88 -26.50 2.21 11.45
N LEU A 89 -25.41 2.48 12.17
CA LEU A 89 -25.44 3.22 13.43
C LEU A 89 -25.97 4.66 13.26
N LEU A 90 -25.68 5.29 12.11
CA LEU A 90 -26.23 6.61 11.80
C LEU A 90 -27.76 6.57 11.63
N LYS A 91 -28.31 5.57 10.92
CA LYS A 91 -29.75 5.39 10.74
C LYS A 91 -30.51 5.33 12.09
N PHE A 92 -29.89 4.74 13.10
CA PHE A 92 -30.44 4.66 14.45
C PHE A 92 -30.05 5.84 15.37
N LYS A 93 -29.46 6.92 14.82
CA LYS A 93 -29.03 8.13 15.55
C LYS A 93 -28.02 7.87 16.68
N HIS A 94 -27.29 6.76 16.63
CA HIS A 94 -26.28 6.43 17.64
C HIS A 94 -24.90 7.02 17.35
N LYS A 95 -24.68 7.61 16.16
CA LYS A 95 -23.40 8.16 15.75
C LYS A 95 -23.57 9.39 14.87
N SER A 96 -22.59 10.31 14.92
CA SER A 96 -22.48 11.42 13.99
C SER A 96 -21.87 10.97 12.67
N GLU A 97 -22.26 11.64 11.57
CA GLU A 97 -21.73 11.37 10.23
C GLU A 97 -20.24 11.73 10.13
N ASP A 98 -19.41 10.79 9.69
CA ASP A 98 -17.99 11.03 9.35
C ASP A 98 -17.63 10.25 8.08
N LYS A 99 -17.87 10.84 6.91
CA LYS A 99 -17.60 10.25 5.59
C LYS A 99 -16.11 10.01 5.35
N PHE A 100 -15.24 10.75 6.03
CA PHE A 100 -13.79 10.67 5.85
C PHE A 100 -13.09 9.75 6.85
N LYS A 101 -13.84 9.04 7.68
CA LYS A 101 -13.27 8.16 8.71
C LYS A 101 -12.32 7.12 8.12
N GLY A 102 -12.62 6.54 6.95
CA GLY A 102 -11.74 5.59 6.27
C GLY A 102 -10.38 6.19 5.89
N PHE A 103 -10.38 7.42 5.36
CA PHE A 103 -9.13 8.14 5.07
C PHE A 103 -8.33 8.44 6.36
N LYS A 104 -8.99 8.82 7.45
CA LYS A 104 -8.34 9.05 8.75
C LYS A 104 -7.71 7.79 9.31
N ILE A 105 -8.41 6.65 9.24
CA ILE A 105 -7.87 5.34 9.63
C ILE A 105 -6.65 4.98 8.79
N GLY A 106 -6.73 5.16 7.46
CA GLY A 106 -5.62 4.94 6.55
C GLY A 106 -4.44 5.87 6.84
N ALA A 107 -4.69 7.15 7.11
CA ALA A 107 -3.66 8.11 7.46
C ALA A 107 -2.92 7.73 8.76
N VAL A 108 -3.63 7.26 9.78
CA VAL A 108 -2.99 6.74 11.00
C VAL A 108 -2.15 5.50 10.70
N ALA A 109 -2.63 4.61 9.83
CA ALA A 109 -1.92 3.38 9.49
C ALA A 109 -0.58 3.62 8.79
N ILE A 110 -0.42 4.72 8.04
CA ILE A 110 0.82 5.02 7.31
C ILE A 110 1.82 5.86 8.11
N VAL A 111 1.48 6.33 9.32
CA VAL A 111 2.39 7.12 10.16
C VAL A 111 3.75 6.43 10.35
N PRO A 112 3.83 5.12 10.69
CA PRO A 112 5.12 4.46 10.84
C PRO A 112 5.94 4.44 9.54
N ASN A 113 5.27 4.34 8.38
CA ASN A 113 5.93 4.38 7.08
C ASN A 113 6.51 5.77 6.78
N TYR A 114 5.81 6.85 7.15
CA TYR A 114 6.35 8.21 7.05
C TYR A 114 7.51 8.45 8.00
N LEU A 115 7.45 7.94 9.22
CA LEU A 115 8.60 8.00 10.14
C LEU A 115 9.83 7.34 9.54
N PHE A 116 9.63 6.20 8.87
CA PHE A 116 10.71 5.52 8.16
C PHE A 116 11.24 6.33 6.97
N LEU A 117 10.37 6.99 6.20
CA LEU A 117 10.78 7.89 5.11
C LEU A 117 11.56 9.12 5.61
N VAL A 118 11.15 9.69 6.73
CA VAL A 118 11.91 10.77 7.40
C VAL A 118 13.29 10.26 7.81
N PHE A 119 13.38 9.04 8.35
CA PHE A 119 14.66 8.41 8.67
C PHE A 119 15.54 8.24 7.42
N LEU A 120 14.95 7.81 6.29
CA LEU A 120 15.69 7.75 5.00
C LEU A 120 16.17 9.12 4.52
N ALA A 121 15.35 10.17 4.72
CA ALA A 121 15.74 11.54 4.36
C ALA A 121 16.94 12.00 5.19
N ILE A 122 16.96 11.71 6.48
CA ILE A 122 18.08 12.00 7.39
C ILE A 122 19.34 11.21 7.00
N ALA A 123 19.16 9.90 6.67
CA ALA A 123 20.26 9.05 6.21
C ALA A 123 20.91 9.57 4.91
N ARG A 124 20.10 10.18 4.01
CA ARG A 124 20.62 10.79 2.78
C ARG A 124 21.56 11.96 3.05
N VAL A 125 21.33 12.73 4.11
CA VAL A 125 22.20 13.87 4.50
C VAL A 125 23.53 13.42 5.11
N GLY A 126 23.74 12.10 5.29
CA GLY A 126 25.01 11.55 5.75
C GLY A 126 25.10 11.27 7.25
N LEU A 127 24.02 11.48 8.01
CA LEU A 127 23.97 11.16 9.45
C LEU A 127 24.01 9.64 9.71
N PHE A 128 23.55 8.83 8.75
CA PHE A 128 23.62 7.36 8.79
C PHE A 128 24.16 6.84 7.47
N PRO A 129 25.45 6.45 7.39
CA PRO A 129 26.03 5.96 6.16
C PRO A 129 25.45 4.60 5.75
N LYS A 130 25.17 4.43 4.47
CA LYS A 130 24.88 3.14 3.80
C LYS A 130 23.58 2.44 4.22
N PHE A 131 22.49 3.20 4.48
CA PHE A 131 21.19 2.54 4.65
C PHE A 131 20.76 1.84 3.35
N PRO A 132 20.51 0.51 3.37
CA PRO A 132 20.21 -0.24 2.15
C PRO A 132 18.77 0.03 1.67
N MET A 133 18.61 0.46 0.44
CA MET A 133 17.30 0.61 -0.21
C MET A 133 16.52 -0.71 -0.30
N ALA A 134 17.23 -1.85 -0.25
CA ALA A 134 16.60 -3.16 -0.25
C ALA A 134 15.62 -3.35 0.91
N LEU A 135 15.95 -2.85 2.11
CA LEU A 135 15.06 -2.94 3.27
C LEU A 135 13.78 -2.11 3.08
N TYR A 136 13.90 -0.89 2.51
CA TYR A 136 12.71 -0.09 2.19
C TYR A 136 11.82 -0.77 1.14
N LYS A 137 12.42 -1.33 0.09
CA LYS A 137 11.70 -2.11 -0.94
C LYS A 137 10.98 -3.32 -0.34
N LEU A 138 11.62 -4.03 0.59
CA LEU A 138 11.03 -5.17 1.30
C LEU A 138 9.81 -4.77 2.14
N LEU A 139 9.96 -3.72 2.95
CA LEU A 139 8.90 -3.23 3.83
C LEU A 139 7.71 -2.62 3.07
N ASN A 140 7.91 -2.27 1.79
CA ASN A 140 6.89 -1.67 0.93
C ASN A 140 6.67 -2.49 -0.35
N SER A 141 6.69 -3.82 -0.23
CA SER A 141 6.62 -4.72 -1.38
C SER A 141 5.32 -4.64 -2.17
N SER A 142 4.23 -4.16 -1.57
CA SER A 142 2.96 -3.89 -2.26
C SER A 142 3.09 -2.83 -3.37
N VAL A 143 4.10 -1.98 -3.30
CA VAL A 143 4.44 -0.95 -4.30
C VAL A 143 5.86 -1.11 -4.82
N TYR A 144 6.42 -2.32 -4.76
CA TYR A 144 7.80 -2.64 -5.13
C TYR A 144 8.20 -2.12 -6.51
N SER A 145 7.36 -2.38 -7.52
CA SER A 145 7.67 -2.00 -8.90
C SER A 145 7.68 -0.49 -9.08
N LEU A 146 6.78 0.24 -8.40
CA LEU A 146 6.79 1.70 -8.40
C LEU A 146 8.06 2.26 -7.74
N ILE A 147 8.45 1.69 -6.59
CA ILE A 147 9.70 2.04 -5.93
C ILE A 147 10.89 1.75 -6.85
N HIS A 148 10.89 0.60 -7.53
CA HIS A 148 11.97 0.23 -8.44
C HIS A 148 12.10 1.20 -9.62
N VAL A 149 10.99 1.65 -10.19
CA VAL A 149 10.99 2.66 -11.27
C VAL A 149 11.54 4.01 -10.78
N ILE A 150 11.17 4.44 -9.57
CA ILE A 150 11.63 5.72 -8.99
C ILE A 150 13.12 5.66 -8.62
N VAL A 151 13.51 4.60 -7.91
CA VAL A 151 14.86 4.46 -7.34
C VAL A 151 15.85 3.91 -8.36
N GLY A 152 15.39 3.09 -9.30
CA GLY A 152 16.22 2.38 -10.24
C GLY A 152 17.11 1.33 -9.55
N SER A 153 18.36 1.27 -9.99
CA SER A 153 19.38 0.36 -9.46
C SER A 153 20.12 0.90 -8.22
N ALA A 154 19.72 2.07 -7.68
CA ALA A 154 20.37 2.65 -6.51
C ALA A 154 20.41 1.65 -5.35
N VAL A 155 21.59 1.43 -4.81
CA VAL A 155 21.85 0.48 -3.73
C VAL A 155 21.72 1.16 -2.37
N ALA A 156 22.21 2.40 -2.29
CA ALA A 156 22.18 3.19 -1.06
C ALA A 156 21.30 4.44 -1.21
N VAL A 157 20.76 4.91 -0.08
CA VAL A 157 19.91 6.12 -0.05
C VAL A 157 20.70 7.37 -0.45
N SER A 158 21.99 7.43 -0.16
CA SER A 158 22.90 8.52 -0.54
C SER A 158 23.00 8.75 -2.06
N GLU A 159 22.73 7.71 -2.85
CA GLU A 159 22.74 7.79 -4.32
C GLU A 159 21.45 8.39 -4.91
N LEU A 160 20.40 8.56 -4.08
CA LEU A 160 19.14 9.09 -4.53
C LEU A 160 19.18 10.62 -4.69
N SER A 161 18.69 11.10 -5.83
CA SER A 161 18.41 12.53 -6.00
C SER A 161 17.25 12.97 -5.10
N ALA A 162 17.23 14.27 -4.71
CA ALA A 162 16.21 14.81 -3.82
C ALA A 162 14.78 14.60 -4.36
N TRP A 163 14.57 14.80 -5.66
CA TRP A 163 13.25 14.64 -6.28
C TRP A 163 12.75 13.19 -6.26
N ARG A 164 13.65 12.20 -6.43
CA ARG A 164 13.29 10.78 -6.32
C ARG A 164 12.88 10.42 -4.91
N LEU A 165 13.58 10.95 -3.91
CA LEU A 165 13.18 10.79 -2.52
C LEU A 165 11.81 11.42 -2.25
N ALA A 166 11.54 12.63 -2.79
CA ALA A 166 10.24 13.29 -2.67
C ALA A 166 9.10 12.44 -3.27
N LEU A 167 9.32 11.79 -4.41
CA LEU A 167 8.34 10.88 -5.00
C LEU A 167 8.02 9.69 -4.10
N LEU A 168 8.98 9.18 -3.32
CA LEU A 168 8.72 8.09 -2.37
C LEU A 168 7.73 8.49 -1.27
N PHE A 169 7.62 9.78 -0.92
CA PHE A 169 6.63 10.26 0.05
C PHE A 169 5.18 10.19 -0.46
N ILE A 170 4.98 10.08 -1.78
CA ILE A 170 3.63 9.96 -2.37
C ILE A 170 3.11 8.52 -2.27
N LEU A 171 3.99 7.52 -2.34
CA LEU A 171 3.59 6.11 -2.42
C LEU A 171 2.76 5.62 -1.23
N PRO A 172 3.06 5.96 0.05
CA PRO A 172 2.25 5.51 1.17
C PRO A 172 0.80 6.00 1.11
N LEU A 173 0.50 7.10 0.40
CA LEU A 173 -0.86 7.63 0.25
C LEU A 173 -1.83 6.69 -0.46
N ILE A 174 -1.32 5.66 -1.14
CA ILE A 174 -2.14 4.61 -1.75
C ILE A 174 -3.00 3.91 -0.70
N VAL A 175 -2.46 3.63 0.49
CA VAL A 175 -3.18 2.94 1.57
C VAL A 175 -4.39 3.76 2.08
N PRO A 176 -4.24 5.05 2.46
CA PRO A 176 -5.39 5.88 2.82
C PRO A 176 -6.40 6.04 1.68
N ALA A 177 -5.94 6.12 0.43
CA ALA A 177 -6.84 6.22 -0.71
C ALA A 177 -7.72 4.98 -0.83
N ILE A 178 -7.13 3.78 -0.81
CA ILE A 178 -7.88 2.51 -0.83
C ILE A 178 -8.81 2.43 0.39
N ALA A 179 -8.30 2.73 1.59
CA ALA A 179 -9.08 2.68 2.81
C ALA A 179 -10.28 3.63 2.79
N GLY A 180 -10.08 4.86 2.32
CA GLY A 180 -11.12 5.87 2.21
C GLY A 180 -12.20 5.49 1.21
N VAL A 181 -11.80 5.07 0.00
CA VAL A 181 -12.75 4.62 -1.04
C VAL A 181 -13.55 3.41 -0.55
N SER A 182 -12.89 2.42 0.03
CA SER A 182 -13.53 1.22 0.56
C SER A 182 -14.56 1.54 1.64
N TYR A 183 -14.20 2.44 2.56
CA TYR A 183 -15.11 2.92 3.60
C TYR A 183 -16.34 3.64 3.01
N ILE A 184 -16.15 4.54 2.04
CA ILE A 184 -17.25 5.28 1.39
C ILE A 184 -18.20 4.31 0.67
N LEU A 185 -17.67 3.30 -0.03
CA LEU A 185 -18.47 2.28 -0.67
C LEU A 185 -19.30 1.49 0.35
N GLY A 186 -18.70 1.09 1.47
CA GLY A 186 -19.40 0.45 2.57
C GLY A 186 -20.45 1.36 3.21
N TYR A 187 -20.12 2.61 3.43
CA TYR A 187 -21.05 3.61 3.99
C TYR A 187 -22.28 3.81 3.09
N LYS A 188 -22.11 3.72 1.77
CA LYS A 188 -23.21 3.77 0.79
C LYS A 188 -23.91 2.42 0.56
N ASN A 189 -23.49 1.36 1.25
CA ASN A 189 -23.93 -0.02 1.05
C ASN A 189 -23.75 -0.51 -0.41
N ILE A 190 -22.70 -0.04 -1.09
CA ILE A 190 -22.33 -0.48 -2.43
C ILE A 190 -21.34 -1.61 -2.31
N SER A 191 -21.75 -2.84 -2.65
CA SER A 191 -20.86 -4.00 -2.70
C SER A 191 -20.31 -4.19 -4.11
N LEU A 192 -18.97 -4.13 -4.27
CA LEU A 192 -18.34 -4.41 -5.56
C LEU A 192 -18.48 -5.89 -5.93
N SER A 193 -18.39 -6.80 -4.94
CA SER A 193 -18.55 -8.23 -5.17
C SER A 193 -19.92 -8.59 -5.73
N GLU A 194 -20.99 -7.99 -5.22
CA GLU A 194 -22.33 -8.21 -5.75
C GLU A 194 -22.49 -7.68 -7.18
N LYS A 195 -21.90 -6.52 -7.49
CA LYS A 195 -21.95 -5.95 -8.85
C LYS A 195 -21.18 -6.77 -9.88
N PHE A 196 -20.06 -7.43 -9.48
CA PHE A 196 -19.26 -8.23 -10.39
C PHE A 196 -19.76 -9.67 -10.52
N ILE A 197 -20.27 -10.27 -9.42
CA ILE A 197 -20.70 -11.67 -9.39
C ILE A 197 -22.17 -11.81 -9.79
N TYR A 198 -23.02 -10.91 -9.32
CA TYR A 198 -24.45 -10.93 -9.60
C TYR A 198 -24.83 -9.78 -10.55
N LYS A 199 -24.51 -9.94 -11.85
CA LYS A 199 -25.16 -9.15 -12.88
C LYS A 199 -26.65 -9.57 -12.86
N LYS A 200 -27.51 -8.84 -12.15
CA LYS A 200 -28.94 -9.00 -12.34
C LYS A 200 -29.26 -8.66 -13.81
N ASN A 201 -29.62 -9.70 -14.59
CA ASN A 201 -30.31 -9.52 -15.84
C ASN A 201 -31.64 -8.83 -15.61
#